data_59af1ac2fbde0c8773a36ead7987852b
#
_entry.id   59af1ac2fbde0c8773a36ead7987852b
#
_cell.length_a   1.000
_cell.length_b   1.000
_cell.length_c   1.000
_cell.angle_alpha   90.00
_cell.angle_beta   90.00
_cell.angle_gamma   90.00
#
_symmetry.space_group_name_H-M   'P 1'
#
loop_
_entity.id
_entity.type
_entity.pdbx_description
1 polymer ?
#
loop_
_entity_poly.entity_id
_entity_poly.type
_entity_poly.pdbx_seq_one_letter_code
_entity_poly.pdbx_strand_id
1 'polypeptide(L)'
;MTTPPSTFPDVEAIVVDLLDDRPELAGAIVDETPPAGFDGTQRAVIVSRRGGAWIDDLHLDQPLIELEVYGPDKPSAHTLANAARSVLLRAAGTVFGDTVITDVTEADGPRWLPDYVYTAANRYLVVLRLSLHTA
;
A
#
# COMPACT_ATOMS: atom_id res chain seq x y z
N MET A 1 -4.56 -22.22 -21.96
CA MET A 1 -3.64 -21.11 -21.65
C MET A 1 -4.34 -19.80 -21.90
N THR A 2 -4.36 -18.91 -20.93
CA THR A 2 -4.95 -17.58 -21.08
C THR A 2 -3.93 -16.60 -21.66
N THR A 3 -4.41 -15.67 -22.50
CA THR A 3 -3.57 -14.59 -22.98
C THR A 3 -3.46 -13.53 -21.87
N PRO A 4 -2.25 -13.09 -21.49
CA PRO A 4 -2.13 -12.03 -20.52
C PRO A 4 -2.73 -10.73 -21.06
N PRO A 5 -3.17 -9.80 -20.19
CA PRO A 5 -3.68 -8.50 -20.64
C PRO A 5 -2.56 -7.71 -21.33
N SER A 6 -2.95 -6.84 -22.28
CA SER A 6 -1.98 -5.95 -22.95
C SER A 6 -1.46 -4.87 -22.00
N THR A 7 -2.23 -4.54 -20.97
CA THR A 7 -1.82 -3.60 -19.91
C THR A 7 -2.22 -4.18 -18.57
N PHE A 8 -1.34 -4.01 -17.59
CA PHE A 8 -1.61 -4.41 -16.22
C PHE A 8 -2.11 -3.19 -15.42
N PRO A 9 -2.94 -3.41 -14.40
CA PRO A 9 -3.43 -2.29 -13.59
C PRO A 9 -2.28 -1.60 -12.85
N ASP A 10 -2.41 -0.30 -12.65
CA ASP A 10 -1.49 0.48 -11.82
C ASP A 10 -1.87 0.28 -10.35
N VAL A 11 -1.27 -0.73 -9.73
CA VAL A 11 -1.63 -1.12 -8.36
C VAL A 11 -1.27 -0.05 -7.34
N GLU A 12 -0.19 0.71 -7.56
CA GLU A 12 0.17 1.79 -6.64
C GLU A 12 -0.93 2.85 -6.61
N ALA A 13 -1.44 3.25 -7.77
CA ALA A 13 -2.54 4.19 -7.86
C ALA A 13 -3.82 3.65 -7.20
N ILE A 14 -4.13 2.37 -7.40
CA ILE A 14 -5.27 1.72 -6.76
C ILE A 14 -5.16 1.78 -5.24
N VAL A 15 -4.00 1.47 -4.69
CA VAL A 15 -3.78 1.47 -3.24
C VAL A 15 -3.85 2.90 -2.69
N VAL A 16 -3.29 3.88 -3.41
CA VAL A 16 -3.43 5.29 -3.01
C VAL A 16 -4.90 5.69 -2.96
N ASP A 17 -5.70 5.33 -3.98
CA ASP A 17 -7.13 5.62 -3.99
C ASP A 17 -7.88 4.96 -2.83
N LEU A 18 -7.50 3.73 -2.48
CA LEU A 18 -8.10 3.01 -1.35
C LEU A 18 -7.84 3.69 -0.01
N LEU A 19 -6.65 4.25 0.17
CA LEU A 19 -6.22 4.84 1.44
C LEU A 19 -6.55 6.32 1.55
N ASP A 20 -6.62 7.03 0.44
CA ASP A 20 -6.87 8.46 0.44
C ASP A 20 -8.29 8.75 0.95
N ASP A 21 -8.44 9.84 1.68
CA ASP A 21 -9.71 10.27 2.29
C ASP A 21 -10.39 9.25 3.20
N ARG A 22 -9.69 8.22 3.65
CA ARG A 22 -10.24 7.30 4.65
C ARG A 22 -10.26 7.95 6.03
N PRO A 23 -11.42 7.92 6.73
CA PRO A 23 -11.50 8.49 8.08
C PRO A 23 -10.47 7.89 9.05
N GLU A 24 -10.14 6.61 8.88
CA GLU A 24 -9.18 5.91 9.73
C GLU A 24 -7.78 6.52 9.65
N LEU A 25 -7.43 7.13 8.51
CA LEU A 25 -6.13 7.76 8.30
C LEU A 25 -6.14 9.26 8.65
N ALA A 26 -7.29 9.85 8.91
CA ALA A 26 -7.49 11.18 9.51
C ALA A 26 -6.55 12.27 8.96
N GLY A 27 -6.59 12.50 7.66
CA GLY A 27 -5.82 13.57 7.01
C GLY A 27 -4.34 13.28 6.79
N ALA A 28 -3.89 12.03 6.94
CA ALA A 28 -2.53 11.67 6.60
C ALA A 28 -2.27 11.86 5.10
N ILE A 29 -1.02 12.21 4.77
CA ILE A 29 -0.57 12.24 3.38
C ILE A 29 -0.56 10.80 2.85
N VAL A 30 -1.15 10.58 1.67
CA VAL A 30 -1.09 9.28 0.98
C VAL A 30 -0.60 9.55 -0.45
N ASP A 31 0.54 8.97 -0.81
CA ASP A 31 1.15 9.21 -2.12
C ASP A 31 2.08 8.05 -2.49
N GLU A 32 2.49 8.01 -3.75
CA GLU A 32 3.48 7.06 -4.26
C GLU A 32 4.91 7.54 -4.00
N THR A 33 5.09 8.84 -3.85
CA THR A 33 6.39 9.46 -3.52
C THR A 33 6.20 10.52 -2.44
N PRO A 34 7.22 10.77 -1.60
CA PRO A 34 7.11 11.85 -0.62
C PRO A 34 6.91 13.20 -1.32
N PRO A 35 5.97 14.02 -0.81
CA PRO A 35 5.75 15.34 -1.40
C PRO A 35 6.91 16.29 -1.11
N ALA A 36 6.96 17.40 -1.85
CA ALA A 36 7.96 18.45 -1.62
C ALA A 36 7.86 18.95 -0.18
N GLY A 37 9.01 19.13 0.47
CA GLY A 37 9.09 19.58 1.86
C GLY A 37 8.87 18.49 2.91
N PHE A 38 8.70 17.24 2.49
CA PHE A 38 8.54 16.14 3.42
C PHE A 38 9.85 15.87 4.18
N ASP A 39 9.77 15.81 5.50
CA ASP A 39 10.94 15.56 6.35
C ASP A 39 10.81 14.29 7.22
N GLY A 40 9.74 13.53 7.05
CA GLY A 40 9.51 12.29 7.80
C GLY A 40 8.79 12.49 9.13
N THR A 41 8.49 13.72 9.53
CA THR A 41 7.75 14.00 10.77
C THR A 41 6.26 14.15 10.57
N GLN A 42 5.81 14.30 9.33
CA GLN A 42 4.39 14.36 9.00
C GLN A 42 3.80 12.94 9.02
N ARG A 43 2.50 12.85 9.31
CA ARG A 43 1.76 11.61 9.14
C ARG A 43 1.61 11.32 7.66
N ALA A 44 2.19 10.22 7.20
CA ALA A 44 2.20 9.89 5.78
C ALA A 44 2.24 8.38 5.55
N VAL A 45 1.60 7.95 4.47
CA VAL A 45 1.69 6.58 3.95
C VAL A 45 2.20 6.68 2.52
N ILE A 46 3.40 6.18 2.29
CA ILE A 46 4.02 6.17 0.95
C ILE A 46 3.93 4.74 0.41
N VAL A 47 3.30 4.62 -0.75
CA VAL A 47 2.92 3.33 -1.35
C VAL A 47 3.89 2.99 -2.47
N SER A 48 4.45 1.78 -2.44
CA SER A 48 5.28 1.30 -3.55
C SER A 48 5.07 -0.19 -3.79
N ARG A 49 5.17 -0.60 -5.07
CA ARG A 49 5.19 -2.00 -5.44
C ARG A 49 6.62 -2.53 -5.28
N ARG A 50 6.76 -3.66 -4.59
CA ARG A 50 8.04 -4.33 -4.36
C ARG A 50 8.14 -5.65 -5.12
N GLY A 51 7.55 -5.73 -6.31
CA GLY A 51 7.57 -6.93 -7.11
C GLY A 51 6.27 -7.70 -7.02
N GLY A 52 6.35 -8.99 -6.84
CA GLY A 52 5.24 -9.92 -7.00
C GLY A 52 5.28 -10.55 -8.38
N ALA A 53 4.20 -11.20 -8.79
CA ALA A 53 4.21 -11.98 -10.02
C ALA A 53 2.83 -12.02 -10.68
N TRP A 54 2.84 -12.18 -11.98
CA TRP A 54 1.66 -12.58 -12.74
C TRP A 54 1.48 -14.09 -12.64
N ILE A 55 0.28 -14.53 -12.28
CA ILE A 55 -0.07 -15.95 -12.19
C ILE A 55 -0.97 -16.29 -13.38
N ASP A 56 -0.38 -16.89 -14.40
CA ASP A 56 -1.01 -17.07 -15.70
C ASP A 56 -2.23 -17.99 -15.64
N ASP A 57 -2.13 -19.12 -14.94
CA ASP A 57 -3.22 -20.08 -14.84
C ASP A 57 -4.48 -19.50 -14.20
N LEU A 58 -4.31 -18.59 -13.27
CA LEU A 58 -5.41 -17.96 -12.53
C LEU A 58 -5.79 -16.59 -13.10
N HIS A 59 -5.03 -16.09 -14.06
CA HIS A 59 -5.20 -14.73 -14.63
C HIS A 59 -5.21 -13.66 -13.55
N LEU A 60 -4.23 -13.73 -12.64
CA LEU A 60 -4.10 -12.83 -11.50
C LEU A 60 -2.75 -12.14 -11.51
N ASP A 61 -2.73 -10.84 -11.28
CA ASP A 61 -1.52 -10.14 -10.86
C ASP A 61 -1.46 -10.17 -9.34
N GLN A 62 -0.32 -10.61 -8.79
CA GLN A 62 -0.11 -10.68 -7.34
C GLN A 62 1.04 -9.78 -6.93
N PRO A 63 0.84 -8.46 -6.90
CA PRO A 63 1.88 -7.54 -6.45
C PRO A 63 2.13 -7.64 -4.95
N LEU A 64 3.38 -7.42 -4.57
CA LEU A 64 3.73 -7.09 -3.19
C LEU A 64 3.72 -5.57 -3.06
N ILE A 65 2.94 -5.06 -2.13
CA ILE A 65 2.83 -3.63 -1.85
C ILE A 65 3.48 -3.34 -0.52
N GLU A 66 4.43 -2.41 -0.53
CA GLU A 66 5.04 -1.91 0.69
C GLU A 66 4.45 -0.56 1.04
N LEU A 67 4.07 -0.41 2.30
CA LEU A 67 3.69 0.87 2.87
C LEU A 67 4.82 1.35 3.77
N GLU A 68 5.35 2.54 3.48
CA GLU A 68 6.23 3.26 4.40
C GLU A 68 5.37 4.24 5.16
N VAL A 69 5.25 4.06 6.48
CA VAL A 69 4.31 4.82 7.31
C VAL A 69 5.08 5.66 8.30
N TYR A 70 4.85 6.97 8.23
CA TYR A 70 5.55 7.97 9.02
C TYR A 70 4.61 8.66 10.00
N GLY A 71 5.15 9.16 11.08
CA GLY A 71 4.44 9.99 12.03
C GLY A 71 5.38 10.83 12.87
N PRO A 72 4.85 11.83 13.59
CA PRO A 72 5.67 12.72 14.42
C PRO A 72 6.35 12.01 15.60
N ASP A 73 5.78 10.89 16.03
CA ASP A 73 6.36 10.04 17.07
C ASP A 73 6.05 8.58 16.76
N LYS A 74 6.67 7.68 17.50
CA LYS A 74 6.52 6.24 17.26
C LYS A 74 5.07 5.75 17.46
N PRO A 75 4.36 6.13 18.53
CA PRO A 75 2.96 5.71 18.69
C PRO A 75 2.04 6.18 17.56
N SER A 76 2.21 7.41 17.08
CA SER A 76 1.41 7.95 15.96
C SER A 76 1.69 7.19 14.68
N ALA A 77 2.96 6.91 14.37
CA ALA A 77 3.33 6.13 13.19
C ALA A 77 2.77 4.71 13.27
N HIS A 78 2.85 4.08 14.44
CA HIS A 78 2.30 2.73 14.67
C HIS A 78 0.78 2.69 14.47
N THR A 79 0.07 3.65 15.05
CA THR A 79 -1.39 3.76 14.90
C THR A 79 -1.78 3.92 13.44
N LEU A 80 -1.07 4.79 12.72
CA LEU A 80 -1.33 5.01 11.29
C LEU A 80 -1.02 3.75 10.47
N ALA A 81 0.07 3.04 10.79
CA ALA A 81 0.41 1.79 10.10
C ALA A 81 -0.67 0.74 10.26
N ASN A 82 -1.21 0.58 11.48
CA ASN A 82 -2.29 -0.36 11.73
C ASN A 82 -3.60 0.06 11.05
N ALA A 83 -3.89 1.36 10.97
CA ALA A 83 -5.07 1.86 10.27
C ALA A 83 -5.00 1.55 8.76
N ALA A 84 -3.88 1.86 8.12
CA ALA A 84 -3.67 1.59 6.70
C ALA A 84 -3.70 0.08 6.41
N ARG A 85 -3.04 -0.71 7.24
CA ARG A 85 -3.06 -2.17 7.17
C ARG A 85 -4.48 -2.71 7.22
N SER A 86 -5.29 -2.23 8.16
CA SER A 86 -6.67 -2.67 8.33
C SER A 86 -7.54 -2.34 7.12
N VAL A 87 -7.39 -1.14 6.55
CA VAL A 87 -8.12 -0.75 5.34
C VAL A 87 -7.80 -1.70 4.19
N LEU A 88 -6.51 -1.99 3.96
CA LEU A 88 -6.11 -2.87 2.86
C LEU A 88 -6.53 -4.31 3.07
N LEU A 89 -6.44 -4.84 4.29
CA LEU A 89 -6.85 -6.21 4.57
C LEU A 89 -8.36 -6.44 4.36
N ARG A 90 -9.15 -5.37 4.38
CA ARG A 90 -10.59 -5.43 4.11
C ARG A 90 -10.96 -5.09 2.68
N ALA A 91 -9.99 -4.91 1.79
CA ALA A 91 -10.23 -4.40 0.45
C ALA A 91 -10.64 -5.48 -0.56
N ALA A 92 -10.64 -6.76 -0.21
CA ALA A 92 -11.09 -7.82 -1.10
C ALA A 92 -12.52 -7.56 -1.57
N GLY A 93 -12.77 -7.72 -2.87
CA GLY A 93 -14.05 -7.45 -3.49
C GLY A 93 -14.19 -6.02 -4.04
N THR A 94 -13.24 -5.14 -3.80
CA THR A 94 -13.29 -3.78 -4.34
C THR A 94 -13.00 -3.79 -5.83
N VAL A 95 -13.77 -3.00 -6.59
CA VAL A 95 -13.67 -2.92 -8.05
C VAL A 95 -13.16 -1.54 -8.46
N PHE A 96 -12.19 -1.53 -9.36
CA PHE A 96 -11.64 -0.33 -9.99
C PHE A 96 -11.70 -0.52 -11.51
N GLY A 97 -12.68 0.09 -12.17
CA GLY A 97 -12.90 -0.13 -13.59
C GLY A 97 -13.19 -1.60 -13.88
N ASP A 98 -12.35 -2.24 -14.69
CA ASP A 98 -12.46 -3.68 -15.01
C ASP A 98 -11.52 -4.56 -14.16
N THR A 99 -10.89 -3.97 -13.14
CA THR A 99 -10.01 -4.68 -12.21
C THR A 99 -10.71 -4.89 -10.87
N VAL A 100 -10.63 -6.11 -10.33
CA VAL A 100 -11.15 -6.42 -8.99
C VAL A 100 -10.03 -6.92 -8.11
N ILE A 101 -10.00 -6.46 -6.86
CA ILE A 101 -9.14 -7.02 -5.83
C ILE A 101 -9.84 -8.28 -5.32
N THR A 102 -9.28 -9.45 -5.62
CA THR A 102 -9.89 -10.73 -5.22
C THR A 102 -9.45 -11.17 -3.83
N ASP A 103 -8.26 -10.77 -3.40
CA ASP A 103 -7.73 -11.15 -2.11
C ASP A 103 -6.64 -10.18 -1.67
N VAL A 104 -6.48 -10.04 -0.35
CA VAL A 104 -5.38 -9.31 0.27
C VAL A 104 -4.87 -10.13 1.44
N THR A 105 -3.59 -10.44 1.45
CA THR A 105 -2.94 -11.17 2.54
C THR A 105 -1.73 -10.37 3.04
N GLU A 106 -1.41 -10.54 4.32
CA GLU A 106 -0.25 -9.88 4.89
C GLU A 106 1.00 -10.71 4.63
N ALA A 107 2.03 -10.08 4.08
CA ALA A 107 3.33 -10.70 3.88
C ALA A 107 4.30 -10.37 5.02
N ASP A 108 4.26 -9.14 5.54
CA ASP A 108 5.06 -8.72 6.67
C ASP A 108 4.31 -7.62 7.42
N GLY A 109 4.04 -7.84 8.69
CA GLY A 109 3.30 -6.90 9.54
C GLY A 109 4.10 -5.64 9.87
N PRO A 110 3.49 -4.69 10.59
CA PRO A 110 4.16 -3.42 10.90
C PRO A 110 5.49 -3.67 11.60
N ARG A 111 6.56 -3.18 10.98
CA ARG A 111 7.91 -3.36 11.48
C ARG A 111 8.60 -2.02 11.58
N TRP A 112 9.12 -1.70 12.76
CA TRP A 112 9.92 -0.51 12.97
C TRP A 112 11.24 -0.62 12.21
N LEU A 113 11.49 0.34 11.32
CA LEU A 113 12.75 0.40 10.57
C LEU A 113 13.10 1.85 10.28
N PRO A 114 14.11 2.41 10.95
CA PRO A 114 14.55 3.78 10.72
C PRO A 114 14.96 4.02 9.27
N ASP A 115 14.73 5.25 8.80
CA ASP A 115 15.05 5.65 7.44
C ASP A 115 16.44 6.31 7.40
N TYR A 116 17.20 6.05 6.34
CA TYR A 116 18.49 6.69 6.14
C TYR A 116 18.36 8.13 5.63
N VAL A 117 17.32 8.43 4.90
CA VAL A 117 17.09 9.76 4.31
C VAL A 117 16.50 10.72 5.34
N TYR A 118 15.55 10.24 6.12
CA TYR A 118 14.85 11.02 7.15
C TYR A 118 15.26 10.49 8.52
N THR A 119 16.46 10.85 8.98
CA THR A 119 17.08 10.24 10.15
C THR A 119 16.32 10.48 11.46
N ALA A 120 15.50 11.54 11.53
CA ALA A 120 14.65 11.82 12.69
C ALA A 120 13.25 11.19 12.56
N ALA A 121 12.97 10.49 11.47
CA ALA A 121 11.65 9.96 11.20
C ALA A 121 11.33 8.73 12.02
N ASN A 122 10.05 8.60 12.37
CA ASN A 122 9.49 7.38 12.92
C ASN A 122 8.79 6.65 11.78
N ARG A 123 9.38 5.54 11.33
CA ARG A 123 8.89 4.81 10.17
C ARG A 123 8.58 3.36 10.52
N TYR A 124 7.39 2.93 10.09
CA TYR A 124 7.01 1.52 10.05
C TYR A 124 6.89 1.06 8.61
N LEU A 125 7.30 -0.17 8.33
CA LEU A 125 7.09 -0.83 7.05
C LEU A 125 6.03 -1.90 7.21
N VAL A 126 5.10 -1.95 6.25
CA VAL A 126 4.09 -3.01 6.15
C VAL A 126 4.12 -3.54 4.73
N VAL A 127 4.13 -4.85 4.56
CA VAL A 127 4.09 -5.47 3.23
C VAL A 127 2.85 -6.35 3.12
N LEU A 128 2.07 -6.11 2.06
CA LEU A 128 0.84 -6.84 1.78
C LEU A 128 0.92 -7.41 0.37
N ARG A 129 0.34 -8.59 0.18
CA ARG A 129 0.16 -9.16 -1.16
C ARG A 129 -1.29 -8.97 -1.57
N LEU A 130 -1.49 -8.34 -2.73
CA LEU A 130 -2.81 -8.23 -3.34
C LEU A 130 -2.92 -9.25 -4.46
N SER A 131 -4.15 -9.69 -4.75
CA SER A 131 -4.45 -10.45 -5.95
C SER A 131 -5.44 -9.64 -6.76
N LEU A 132 -5.07 -9.30 -8.00
CA LEU A 132 -5.86 -8.47 -8.88
C LEU A 132 -6.26 -9.27 -10.12
N HIS A 133 -7.56 -9.30 -10.42
CA HIS A 133 -8.08 -9.88 -11.64
C HIS A 133 -8.57 -8.77 -12.55
N THR A 134 -8.12 -8.79 -13.80
CA THR A 134 -8.55 -7.82 -14.82
C THR A 134 -9.33 -8.54 -15.91
N ALA A 135 -10.49 -8.03 -16.21
CA ALA A 135 -11.35 -8.62 -17.23
C ALA A 135 -10.78 -8.45 -18.65
#